data_b8c8b2961ce29267820f8b419dff6a8d
#
_entry.id   b8c8b2961ce29267820f8b419dff6a8d
#
_cell.length_a   1.000
_cell.length_b   1.000
_cell.length_c   1.000
_cell.angle_alpha   90.00
_cell.angle_beta   90.00
_cell.angle_gamma   90.00
#
_symmetry.space_group_name_H-M   'P 1'
#
loop_
_entity.id
_entity.type
_entity.pdbx_description
1 polymer ?
#
loop_
_entity_poly.entity_id
_entity_poly.type
_entity_poly.pdbx_seq_one_letter_code
_entity_poly.pdbx_strand_id
1 'polypeptide(L)'
;MSTSVDALVTTVKSQSRVRRVVTNQQFVLFVVLIALILFFASRNSLFFRVGEFSNLFTDFSGLVLIALAETYVIVAGGIDLAVGSTAAVSGVVAAGWIQPLVNHGVNQAVILLVGTLACAVVGALAGGLSALLITAFDLVPFVATLVTYSVGAGLALVISHGAPVGYNPGAIYWSASGIGMITWLVAIVLVVAVVLGVVLHLTVYGRYNFAIGSNEFAARAAGIAVRRHLISVYVLAGVLAGLTGMFFYIRSGSGAATTGVTNSANLVAIAAVVIGGASLTGGVGRWAGTMLGAAVLTVVSDGLIFINVPPTWIQVVVGALIAVAALLQSFRRRSRRVP
;
A
#
# COMPACT_ATOMS: atom_id res chain seq x y z
N MET A 1 -49.13 -28.48 11.94
CA MET A 1 -48.90 -27.41 10.91
C MET A 1 -47.87 -26.37 11.30
N SER A 2 -47.46 -26.24 12.58
CA SER A 2 -46.44 -25.26 13.03
C SER A 2 -45.01 -25.70 12.77
N THR A 3 -44.67 -26.98 12.84
CA THR A 3 -43.31 -27.53 12.67
C THR A 3 -42.71 -27.38 11.27
N SER A 4 -43.56 -27.32 10.23
CA SER A 4 -43.11 -27.12 8.82
C SER A 4 -42.71 -25.67 8.52
N VAL A 5 -43.35 -24.70 9.16
CA VAL A 5 -43.09 -23.28 8.97
C VAL A 5 -41.76 -22.89 9.66
N ASP A 6 -41.52 -23.40 10.87
CA ASP A 6 -40.29 -23.14 11.61
C ASP A 6 -39.06 -23.76 10.92
N ALA A 7 -39.18 -24.95 10.31
CA ALA A 7 -38.16 -25.60 9.52
C ALA A 7 -37.82 -24.79 8.26
N LEU A 8 -38.84 -24.26 7.56
CA LEU A 8 -38.64 -23.38 6.39
C LEU A 8 -37.98 -22.04 6.75
N VAL A 9 -38.40 -21.42 7.85
CA VAL A 9 -37.84 -20.16 8.34
C VAL A 9 -36.36 -20.32 8.75
N THR A 10 -36.04 -21.46 9.40
CA THR A 10 -34.64 -21.77 9.78
C THR A 10 -33.79 -22.04 8.54
N THR A 11 -34.31 -22.74 7.54
CA THR A 11 -33.56 -23.03 6.29
C THR A 11 -33.30 -21.76 5.48
N VAL A 12 -34.30 -20.88 5.37
CA VAL A 12 -34.19 -19.59 4.68
C VAL A 12 -33.22 -18.65 5.42
N LYS A 13 -33.24 -18.61 6.76
CA LYS A 13 -32.25 -17.86 7.56
C LYS A 13 -30.83 -18.40 7.41
N SER A 14 -30.66 -19.73 7.35
CA SER A 14 -29.37 -20.37 7.14
C SER A 14 -28.78 -20.06 5.76
N GLN A 15 -29.59 -20.22 4.70
CA GLN A 15 -29.16 -19.87 3.35
C GLN A 15 -28.80 -18.38 3.19
N SER A 16 -29.50 -17.48 3.87
CA SER A 16 -29.19 -16.05 3.84
C SER A 16 -27.85 -15.71 4.52
N ARG A 17 -27.49 -16.42 5.60
CA ARG A 17 -26.20 -16.23 6.29
C ARG A 17 -25.04 -16.77 5.47
N VAL A 18 -25.12 -17.98 4.94
CA VAL A 18 -24.08 -18.58 4.10
C VAL A 18 -23.87 -17.75 2.83
N ARG A 19 -24.95 -17.34 2.16
CA ARG A 19 -24.87 -16.47 0.97
C ARG A 19 -24.21 -15.11 1.31
N ARG A 20 -24.50 -14.53 2.48
CA ARG A 20 -23.90 -13.26 2.93
C ARG A 20 -22.40 -13.41 3.24
N VAL A 21 -21.97 -14.54 3.77
CA VAL A 21 -20.54 -14.83 4.02
C VAL A 21 -19.79 -15.05 2.71
N VAL A 22 -20.33 -15.87 1.81
CA VAL A 22 -19.71 -16.16 0.50
C VAL A 22 -19.69 -14.93 -0.41
N THR A 23 -20.64 -13.99 -0.26
CA THR A 23 -20.63 -12.71 -0.99
C THR A 23 -19.74 -11.64 -0.36
N ASN A 24 -19.19 -11.89 0.83
CA ASN A 24 -18.26 -10.96 1.46
C ASN A 24 -16.91 -11.03 0.73
N GLN A 25 -16.54 -9.93 0.05
CA GLN A 25 -15.32 -9.85 -0.73
C GLN A 25 -14.06 -10.19 0.08
N GLN A 26 -14.01 -9.80 1.35
CA GLN A 26 -12.88 -10.09 2.23
C GLN A 26 -12.74 -11.59 2.50
N PHE A 27 -13.85 -12.30 2.68
CA PHE A 27 -13.85 -13.74 2.86
C PHE A 27 -13.34 -14.47 1.60
N VAL A 28 -13.81 -14.03 0.42
CA VAL A 28 -13.33 -14.58 -0.87
C VAL A 28 -11.84 -14.36 -1.03
N LEU A 29 -11.33 -13.14 -0.76
CA LEU A 29 -9.89 -12.83 -0.83
C LEU A 29 -9.08 -13.67 0.15
N PHE A 30 -9.60 -13.89 1.37
CA PHE A 30 -8.94 -14.73 2.35
C PHE A 30 -8.84 -16.19 1.87
N VAL A 31 -9.91 -16.73 1.30
CA VAL A 31 -9.91 -18.10 0.73
C VAL A 31 -8.94 -18.18 -0.45
N VAL A 32 -8.93 -17.18 -1.33
CA VAL A 32 -7.97 -17.11 -2.46
C VAL A 32 -6.53 -17.04 -1.94
N LEU A 33 -6.26 -16.24 -0.92
CA LEU A 33 -4.93 -16.15 -0.31
C LEU A 33 -4.45 -17.50 0.23
N ILE A 34 -5.30 -18.21 0.98
CA ILE A 34 -4.98 -19.54 1.50
C ILE A 34 -4.74 -20.54 0.36
N ALA A 35 -5.60 -20.52 -0.66
CA ALA A 35 -5.43 -21.39 -1.84
C ALA A 35 -4.11 -21.13 -2.57
N LEU A 36 -3.69 -19.86 -2.73
CA LEU A 36 -2.42 -19.50 -3.34
C LEU A 36 -1.22 -19.96 -2.48
N ILE A 37 -1.28 -19.75 -1.17
CA ILE A 37 -0.24 -20.21 -0.24
C ILE A 37 -0.08 -21.74 -0.35
N LEU A 38 -1.19 -22.49 -0.29
CA LEU A 38 -1.17 -23.95 -0.42
C LEU A 38 -0.66 -24.40 -1.80
N PHE A 39 -1.06 -23.70 -2.86
CA PHE A 39 -0.59 -23.99 -4.22
C PHE A 39 0.93 -23.84 -4.33
N PHE A 40 1.51 -22.70 -3.94
CA PHE A 40 2.96 -22.48 -4.05
C PHE A 40 3.74 -23.39 -3.10
N ALA A 41 3.23 -23.62 -1.90
CA ALA A 41 3.81 -24.56 -0.95
C ALA A 41 3.86 -26.01 -1.49
N SER A 42 2.83 -26.44 -2.24
CA SER A 42 2.81 -27.76 -2.87
C SER A 42 3.82 -27.90 -4.02
N ARG A 43 4.23 -26.77 -4.61
CA ARG A 43 5.19 -26.74 -5.72
C ARG A 43 6.64 -26.64 -5.28
N ASN A 44 6.89 -26.03 -4.13
CA ASN A 44 8.24 -25.86 -3.61
C ASN A 44 8.25 -25.93 -2.08
N SER A 45 8.88 -26.96 -1.53
CA SER A 45 8.98 -27.20 -0.08
C SER A 45 9.76 -26.09 0.66
N LEU A 46 10.57 -25.30 -0.07
CA LEU A 46 11.32 -24.18 0.49
C LEU A 46 10.40 -23.03 0.90
N PHE A 47 9.19 -22.94 0.32
CA PHE A 47 8.23 -21.88 0.59
C PHE A 47 7.90 -21.73 2.09
N PHE A 48 7.91 -22.82 2.87
CA PHE A 48 7.68 -22.79 4.31
C PHE A 48 8.95 -22.69 5.17
N ARG A 49 10.14 -22.51 4.58
CA ARG A 49 11.32 -22.24 5.40
C ARG A 49 11.18 -20.89 6.12
N VAL A 50 11.62 -20.85 7.37
CA VAL A 50 11.52 -19.66 8.24
C VAL A 50 12.06 -18.39 7.58
N GLY A 51 13.23 -18.50 6.91
CA GLY A 51 13.85 -17.38 6.20
C GLY A 51 13.00 -16.86 5.03
N GLU A 52 12.42 -17.75 4.24
CA GLU A 52 11.62 -17.38 3.08
C GLU A 52 10.27 -16.78 3.49
N PHE A 53 9.68 -17.31 4.55
CA PHE A 53 8.46 -16.72 5.13
C PHE A 53 8.73 -15.33 5.72
N SER A 54 9.90 -15.13 6.32
CA SER A 54 10.34 -13.81 6.79
C SER A 54 10.51 -12.82 5.63
N ASN A 55 11.07 -13.25 4.49
CA ASN A 55 11.17 -12.44 3.27
C ASN A 55 9.78 -12.04 2.76
N LEU A 56 8.85 -13.02 2.66
CA LEU A 56 7.47 -12.77 2.24
C LEU A 56 6.78 -11.74 3.14
N PHE A 57 6.92 -11.83 4.48
CA PHE A 57 6.39 -10.81 5.40
C PHE A 57 7.04 -9.45 5.20
N THR A 58 8.33 -9.42 4.88
CA THR A 58 9.05 -8.17 4.61
C THR A 58 8.56 -7.53 3.31
N ASP A 59 8.40 -8.29 2.23
CA ASP A 59 7.85 -7.79 0.95
C ASP A 59 6.42 -7.32 1.10
N PHE A 60 5.59 -8.10 1.80
CA PHE A 60 4.24 -7.71 2.18
C PHE A 60 4.20 -6.37 2.93
N SER A 61 5.08 -6.18 3.91
CA SER A 61 5.13 -4.96 4.72
C SER A 61 5.50 -3.73 3.89
N GLY A 62 6.48 -3.84 2.97
CA GLY A 62 6.82 -2.76 2.05
C GLY A 62 5.65 -2.34 1.17
N LEU A 63 4.91 -3.33 0.61
CA LEU A 63 3.72 -3.06 -0.19
C LEU A 63 2.59 -2.46 0.65
N VAL A 64 2.41 -2.92 1.89
CA VAL A 64 1.37 -2.40 2.80
C VAL A 64 1.51 -0.91 3.07
N LEU A 65 2.73 -0.41 3.30
CA LEU A 65 2.94 1.03 3.54
C LEU A 65 2.43 1.89 2.39
N ILE A 66 2.80 1.54 1.15
CA ILE A 66 2.35 2.27 -0.04
C ILE A 66 0.84 2.05 -0.28
N ALA A 67 0.35 0.83 -0.13
CA ALA A 67 -1.06 0.53 -0.36
C ALA A 67 -1.98 1.22 0.66
N LEU A 68 -1.53 1.44 1.89
CA LEU A 68 -2.27 2.22 2.88
C LEU A 68 -2.27 3.71 2.54
N ALA A 69 -1.16 4.26 2.05
CA ALA A 69 -1.12 5.62 1.51
C ALA A 69 -2.18 5.79 0.43
N GLU A 70 -2.20 4.89 -0.56
CA GLU A 70 -3.19 4.86 -1.62
C GLU A 70 -4.62 4.67 -1.12
N THR A 71 -4.83 3.89 -0.06
CA THR A 71 -6.18 3.70 0.51
C THR A 71 -6.79 5.01 0.96
N TYR A 72 -6.02 5.86 1.64
CA TYR A 72 -6.51 7.17 2.08
C TYR A 72 -6.84 8.08 0.89
N VAL A 73 -5.99 8.11 -0.11
CA VAL A 73 -6.19 8.92 -1.32
C VAL A 73 -7.39 8.43 -2.13
N ILE A 74 -7.47 7.11 -2.38
CA ILE A 74 -8.57 6.51 -3.16
C ILE A 74 -9.91 6.66 -2.43
N VAL A 75 -9.95 6.47 -1.12
CA VAL A 75 -11.18 6.68 -0.33
C VAL A 75 -11.64 8.14 -0.40
N ALA A 76 -10.71 9.12 -0.46
CA ALA A 76 -11.05 10.53 -0.66
C ALA A 76 -11.48 10.88 -2.10
N GLY A 77 -11.42 9.94 -3.04
CA GLY A 77 -11.77 10.14 -4.44
C GLY A 77 -10.62 10.57 -5.34
N GLY A 78 -9.37 10.49 -4.86
CA GLY A 78 -8.15 10.76 -5.62
C GLY A 78 -7.43 9.49 -6.09
N ILE A 79 -6.32 9.70 -6.81
CA ILE A 79 -5.34 8.67 -7.18
C ILE A 79 -3.97 9.33 -7.02
N ASP A 80 -3.01 8.65 -6.38
CA ASP A 80 -1.65 9.16 -6.22
C ASP A 80 -0.64 8.27 -6.98
N LEU A 81 -0.19 8.75 -8.13
CA LEU A 81 0.85 8.08 -8.89
C LEU A 81 2.26 8.35 -8.36
N ALA A 82 2.42 9.34 -7.47
CA ALA A 82 3.75 9.76 -7.02
C ALA A 82 4.35 8.88 -5.92
N VAL A 83 3.59 8.00 -5.29
CA VAL A 83 4.06 7.21 -4.13
C VAL A 83 5.36 6.44 -4.39
N GLY A 84 5.50 5.85 -5.59
CA GLY A 84 6.72 5.10 -5.96
C GLY A 84 7.95 6.00 -6.13
N SER A 85 7.82 7.11 -6.85
CA SER A 85 8.91 8.08 -7.03
C SER A 85 9.24 8.84 -5.76
N THR A 86 8.22 9.11 -4.91
CA THR A 86 8.41 9.70 -3.58
C THR A 86 9.25 8.77 -2.69
N ALA A 87 8.97 7.47 -2.71
CA ALA A 87 9.78 6.50 -2.00
C ALA A 87 11.24 6.48 -2.52
N ALA A 88 11.42 6.52 -3.85
CA ALA A 88 12.75 6.54 -4.47
C ALA A 88 13.55 7.78 -4.06
N VAL A 89 13.01 8.99 -4.25
CA VAL A 89 13.72 10.23 -3.93
C VAL A 89 13.98 10.36 -2.43
N SER A 90 13.03 9.96 -1.59
CA SER A 90 13.20 10.00 -0.14
C SER A 90 14.33 9.07 0.32
N GLY A 91 14.38 7.83 -0.20
CA GLY A 91 15.43 6.88 0.11
C GLY A 91 16.83 7.34 -0.34
N VAL A 92 16.93 7.94 -1.54
CA VAL A 92 18.18 8.48 -2.08
C VAL A 92 18.67 9.69 -1.25
N VAL A 93 17.78 10.65 -0.95
CA VAL A 93 18.13 11.82 -0.13
C VAL A 93 18.57 11.42 1.27
N ALA A 94 17.78 10.54 1.92
CA ALA A 94 18.12 10.04 3.25
C ALA A 94 19.47 9.30 3.25
N ALA A 95 19.72 8.43 2.26
CA ALA A 95 20.98 7.72 2.11
C ALA A 95 22.18 8.69 2.04
N GLY A 96 22.08 9.76 1.24
CA GLY A 96 23.13 10.79 1.15
C GLY A 96 23.37 11.51 2.47
N TRP A 97 22.30 11.83 3.21
CA TRP A 97 22.42 12.55 4.49
C TRP A 97 22.96 11.70 5.63
N ILE A 98 22.64 10.40 5.66
CA ILE A 98 23.09 9.52 6.74
C ILE A 98 24.43 8.85 6.45
N GLN A 99 24.91 8.83 5.20
CA GLN A 99 26.19 8.21 4.86
C GLN A 99 27.39 8.77 5.64
N PRO A 100 27.53 10.10 5.86
CA PRO A 100 28.57 10.62 6.74
C PRO A 100 28.48 10.08 8.17
N LEU A 101 27.27 9.92 8.72
CA LEU A 101 27.05 9.34 10.06
C LEU A 101 27.51 7.88 10.12
N VAL A 102 27.23 7.11 9.06
CA VAL A 102 27.70 5.72 8.93
C VAL A 102 29.22 5.66 8.90
N ASN A 103 29.86 6.53 8.11
CA ASN A 103 31.31 6.58 7.97
C ASN A 103 32.04 6.98 9.27
N HIS A 104 31.39 7.79 10.12
CA HIS A 104 31.91 8.19 11.43
C HIS A 104 31.55 7.19 12.54
N GLY A 105 30.93 6.05 12.24
CA GLY A 105 30.60 5.02 13.22
C GLY A 105 29.55 5.46 14.25
N VAL A 106 28.65 6.39 13.88
CA VAL A 106 27.57 6.83 14.76
C VAL A 106 26.63 5.64 15.07
N ASN A 107 26.02 5.67 16.24
CA ASN A 107 25.09 4.61 16.68
C ASN A 107 23.99 4.37 15.65
N GLN A 108 23.78 3.10 15.30
CA GLN A 108 22.84 2.69 14.25
C GLN A 108 21.41 3.19 14.52
N ALA A 109 20.95 3.24 15.77
CA ALA A 109 19.61 3.75 16.10
C ALA A 109 19.47 5.24 15.74
N VAL A 110 20.51 6.04 15.94
CA VAL A 110 20.54 7.46 15.56
C VAL A 110 20.50 7.59 14.04
N ILE A 111 21.28 6.78 13.32
CA ILE A 111 21.31 6.77 11.85
C ILE A 111 19.90 6.45 11.31
N LEU A 112 19.26 5.40 11.82
CA LEU A 112 17.91 5.00 11.40
C LEU A 112 16.87 6.09 11.73
N LEU A 113 16.98 6.73 12.89
CA LEU A 113 16.06 7.81 13.27
C LEU A 113 16.21 9.02 12.34
N VAL A 114 17.44 9.48 12.10
CA VAL A 114 17.71 10.60 11.19
C VAL A 114 17.24 10.30 9.77
N GLY A 115 17.53 9.09 9.25
CA GLY A 115 17.07 8.66 7.94
C GLY A 115 15.54 8.59 7.86
N THR A 116 14.86 8.09 8.89
CA THR A 116 13.40 8.03 8.95
C THR A 116 12.77 9.44 8.93
N LEU A 117 13.33 10.37 9.71
CA LEU A 117 12.85 11.76 9.73
C LEU A 117 13.11 12.45 8.38
N ALA A 118 14.28 12.26 7.78
CA ALA A 118 14.59 12.79 6.46
C ALA A 118 13.60 12.26 5.39
N CYS A 119 13.34 10.96 5.38
CA CYS A 119 12.36 10.35 4.47
C CYS A 119 10.95 10.88 4.70
N ALA A 120 10.53 11.05 5.94
CA ALA A 120 9.21 11.60 6.27
C ALA A 120 9.07 13.06 5.79
N VAL A 121 10.11 13.88 5.95
CA VAL A 121 10.13 15.28 5.49
C VAL A 121 10.08 15.36 3.97
N VAL A 122 10.93 14.61 3.27
CA VAL A 122 10.93 14.57 1.79
C VAL A 122 9.58 14.07 1.26
N GLY A 123 9.03 13.03 1.88
CA GLY A 123 7.72 12.52 1.55
C GLY A 123 6.60 13.55 1.79
N ALA A 124 6.65 14.27 2.93
CA ALA A 124 5.69 15.34 3.22
C ALA A 124 5.75 16.49 2.20
N LEU A 125 6.96 16.85 1.74
CA LEU A 125 7.15 17.86 0.68
C LEU A 125 6.59 17.40 -0.64
N ALA A 126 6.83 16.14 -1.04
CA ALA A 126 6.27 15.58 -2.27
C ALA A 126 4.74 15.50 -2.22
N GLY A 127 4.16 14.99 -1.13
CA GLY A 127 2.71 14.97 -0.92
C GLY A 127 2.12 16.38 -0.83
N GLY A 128 2.85 17.32 -0.22
CA GLY A 128 2.49 18.75 -0.18
C GLY A 128 2.47 19.40 -1.56
N LEU A 129 3.39 19.04 -2.45
CA LEU A 129 3.39 19.49 -3.85
C LEU A 129 2.13 18.98 -4.58
N SER A 130 1.82 17.68 -4.48
CA SER A 130 0.57 17.12 -5.04
C SER A 130 -0.65 17.82 -4.48
N ALA A 131 -0.71 18.01 -3.15
CA ALA A 131 -1.80 18.70 -2.47
C ALA A 131 -1.96 20.15 -2.96
N LEU A 132 -0.86 20.89 -3.13
CA LEU A 132 -0.84 22.26 -3.64
C LEU A 132 -1.41 22.32 -5.07
N LEU A 133 -0.94 21.44 -5.95
CA LEU A 133 -1.41 21.38 -7.33
C LEU A 133 -2.91 21.07 -7.42
N ILE A 134 -3.41 20.17 -6.58
CA ILE A 134 -4.82 19.79 -6.55
C ILE A 134 -5.68 20.89 -5.94
N THR A 135 -5.26 21.49 -4.81
CA THR A 135 -6.15 22.35 -4.03
C THR A 135 -6.00 23.83 -4.32
N ALA A 136 -4.85 24.29 -4.83
CA ALA A 136 -4.61 25.70 -5.16
C ALA A 136 -4.78 25.99 -6.66
N PHE A 137 -4.43 25.02 -7.50
CA PHE A 137 -4.50 25.16 -8.96
C PHE A 137 -5.64 24.34 -9.58
N ASP A 138 -6.48 23.69 -8.78
CA ASP A 138 -7.63 22.87 -9.17
C ASP A 138 -7.30 21.80 -10.23
N LEU A 139 -6.06 21.28 -10.20
CA LEU A 139 -5.66 20.21 -11.11
C LEU A 139 -6.33 18.89 -10.70
N VAL A 140 -6.70 18.11 -11.71
CA VAL A 140 -7.20 16.75 -11.50
C VAL A 140 -6.14 15.92 -10.76
N PRO A 141 -6.48 15.17 -9.71
CA PRO A 141 -5.52 14.41 -8.89
C PRO A 141 -4.52 13.58 -9.69
N PHE A 142 -4.99 12.86 -10.71
CA PHE A 142 -4.15 12.07 -11.60
C PHE A 142 -3.02 12.90 -12.26
N VAL A 143 -3.35 14.11 -12.78
CA VAL A 143 -2.38 14.98 -13.43
C VAL A 143 -1.40 15.56 -12.42
N ALA A 144 -1.90 16.04 -11.28
CA ALA A 144 -1.07 16.62 -10.21
C ALA A 144 -0.04 15.61 -9.69
N THR A 145 -0.48 14.37 -9.42
CA THR A 145 0.41 13.32 -8.91
C THR A 145 1.36 12.78 -9.98
N LEU A 146 0.97 12.81 -11.26
CA LEU A 146 1.86 12.50 -12.37
C LEU A 146 3.01 13.54 -12.51
N VAL A 147 2.72 14.83 -12.28
CA VAL A 147 3.76 15.87 -12.18
C VAL A 147 4.71 15.58 -11.04
N THR A 148 4.18 15.33 -9.84
CA THR A 148 5.00 14.99 -8.66
C THR A 148 5.82 13.70 -8.90
N TYR A 149 5.23 12.69 -9.55
CA TYR A 149 5.94 11.47 -9.96
C TYR A 149 7.15 11.77 -10.83
N SER A 150 6.95 12.58 -11.88
CA SER A 150 8.01 12.90 -12.84
C SER A 150 9.13 13.70 -12.19
N VAL A 151 8.77 14.69 -11.35
CA VAL A 151 9.75 15.48 -10.58
C VAL A 151 10.50 14.59 -9.60
N GLY A 152 9.80 13.75 -8.83
CA GLY A 152 10.42 12.85 -7.85
C GLY A 152 11.35 11.82 -8.49
N ALA A 153 10.94 11.19 -9.60
CA ALA A 153 11.76 10.24 -10.34
C ALA A 153 13.00 10.91 -10.94
N GLY A 154 12.84 12.10 -11.54
CA GLY A 154 13.95 12.88 -12.08
C GLY A 154 14.95 13.30 -11.00
N LEU A 155 14.48 13.83 -9.87
CA LEU A 155 15.33 14.21 -8.75
C LEU A 155 16.08 13.00 -8.16
N ALA A 156 15.43 11.86 -8.03
CA ALA A 156 16.08 10.64 -7.56
C ALA A 156 17.25 10.24 -8.45
N LEU A 157 17.09 10.32 -9.77
CA LEU A 157 18.17 10.03 -10.74
C LEU A 157 19.28 11.08 -10.72
N VAL A 158 18.94 12.36 -10.64
CA VAL A 158 19.92 13.46 -10.58
C VAL A 158 20.79 13.34 -9.32
N ILE A 159 20.16 13.13 -8.15
CA ILE A 159 20.88 13.05 -6.86
C ILE A 159 21.73 11.77 -6.77
N SER A 160 21.22 10.65 -7.30
CA SER A 160 21.92 9.36 -7.26
C SER A 160 22.93 9.18 -8.39
N HIS A 161 22.96 10.07 -9.40
CA HIS A 161 23.71 9.88 -10.64
C HIS A 161 23.44 8.51 -11.30
N GLY A 162 22.22 7.96 -11.11
CA GLY A 162 21.82 6.66 -11.64
C GLY A 162 22.38 5.44 -10.91
N ALA A 163 23.16 5.62 -9.83
CA ALA A 163 23.76 4.55 -9.03
C ALA A 163 23.15 4.50 -7.62
N PRO A 164 23.22 3.36 -6.91
CA PRO A 164 22.85 3.31 -5.50
C PRO A 164 23.69 4.26 -4.64
N VAL A 165 23.03 5.00 -3.75
CA VAL A 165 23.67 5.98 -2.84
C VAL A 165 23.89 5.35 -1.47
N GLY A 166 25.13 5.43 -0.98
CA GLY A 166 25.49 4.97 0.34
C GLY A 166 25.60 3.43 0.46
N TYR A 167 26.16 2.99 1.57
CA TYR A 167 26.21 1.60 1.98
C TYR A 167 26.21 1.49 3.50
N ASN A 168 25.24 0.82 4.06
CA ASN A 168 25.08 0.64 5.50
C ASN A 168 24.80 -0.83 5.86
N PRO A 169 25.82 -1.64 6.12
CA PRO A 169 25.65 -3.03 6.52
C PRO A 169 24.89 -3.19 7.84
N GLY A 170 24.97 -2.21 8.74
CA GLY A 170 24.21 -2.19 9.98
C GLY A 170 22.70 -2.10 9.76
N ALA A 171 22.26 -1.38 8.72
CA ALA A 171 20.85 -1.33 8.33
C ALA A 171 20.37 -2.71 7.82
N ILE A 172 21.16 -3.37 6.97
CA ILE A 172 20.86 -4.72 6.48
C ILE A 172 20.76 -5.70 7.64
N TYR A 173 21.71 -5.69 8.56
CA TYR A 173 21.67 -6.54 9.76
C TYR A 173 20.42 -6.28 10.59
N TRP A 174 20.05 -5.01 10.79
CA TRP A 174 18.87 -4.64 11.55
C TRP A 174 17.58 -5.08 10.83
N SER A 175 17.53 -5.01 9.50
CA SER A 175 16.38 -5.46 8.71
C SER A 175 16.08 -6.96 8.87
N ALA A 176 17.12 -7.77 9.07
CA ALA A 176 17.03 -9.21 9.28
C ALA A 176 16.80 -9.59 10.75
N SER A 177 16.98 -8.65 11.69
CA SER A 177 16.82 -8.92 13.12
C SER A 177 15.34 -8.91 13.53
N GLY A 178 14.97 -9.80 14.45
CA GLY A 178 13.58 -9.92 14.90
C GLY A 178 13.36 -11.15 15.77
N ILE A 179 12.12 -11.58 15.90
CA ILE A 179 11.70 -12.75 16.68
C ILE A 179 11.03 -13.75 15.75
N GLY A 180 11.69 -14.88 15.51
CA GLY A 180 11.18 -15.93 14.63
C GLY A 180 11.07 -15.48 13.18
N MET A 181 9.85 -15.47 12.63
CA MET A 181 9.58 -15.03 11.24
C MET A 181 9.30 -13.54 11.10
N ILE A 182 9.15 -12.81 12.22
CA ILE A 182 8.75 -11.40 12.22
C ILE A 182 9.98 -10.56 12.56
N THR A 183 10.46 -9.80 11.56
CA THR A 183 11.54 -8.83 11.78
C THR A 183 11.01 -7.58 12.49
N TRP A 184 11.87 -6.83 13.17
CA TRP A 184 11.48 -5.56 13.81
C TRP A 184 10.91 -4.58 12.80
N LEU A 185 11.43 -4.59 11.57
CA LEU A 185 10.93 -3.78 10.47
C LEU A 185 9.48 -4.12 10.13
N VAL A 186 9.15 -5.40 10.00
CA VAL A 186 7.78 -5.90 9.78
C VAL A 186 6.87 -5.51 10.95
N ALA A 187 7.32 -5.72 12.18
CA ALA A 187 6.54 -5.39 13.38
C ALA A 187 6.15 -3.89 13.42
N ILE A 188 7.10 -3.00 13.16
CA ILE A 188 6.84 -1.55 13.10
C ILE A 188 5.79 -1.22 12.02
N VAL A 189 5.93 -1.78 10.83
CA VAL A 189 4.98 -1.54 9.73
C VAL A 189 3.59 -2.05 10.09
N LEU A 190 3.48 -3.21 10.72
CA LEU A 190 2.17 -3.74 11.15
C LEU A 190 1.52 -2.84 12.22
N VAL A 191 2.29 -2.30 13.15
CA VAL A 191 1.79 -1.33 14.14
C VAL A 191 1.29 -0.07 13.43
N VAL A 192 2.06 0.50 12.49
CA VAL A 192 1.65 1.64 11.68
C VAL A 192 0.38 1.32 10.90
N ALA A 193 0.30 0.13 10.30
CA ALA A 193 -0.88 -0.31 9.56
C ALA A 193 -2.14 -0.39 10.45
N VAL A 194 -2.02 -0.91 11.68
CA VAL A 194 -3.14 -0.94 12.63
C VAL A 194 -3.56 0.47 13.03
N VAL A 195 -2.61 1.36 13.35
CA VAL A 195 -2.90 2.76 13.70
C VAL A 195 -3.64 3.46 12.56
N LEU A 196 -3.17 3.31 11.32
CA LEU A 196 -3.84 3.86 10.14
C LEU A 196 -5.24 3.26 9.95
N GLY A 197 -5.41 1.96 10.18
CA GLY A 197 -6.72 1.31 10.15
C GLY A 197 -7.69 1.90 11.18
N VAL A 198 -7.23 2.14 12.40
CA VAL A 198 -8.00 2.81 13.46
C VAL A 198 -8.35 4.25 13.05
N VAL A 199 -7.37 5.02 12.56
CA VAL A 199 -7.59 6.40 12.11
C VAL A 199 -8.64 6.45 11.00
N LEU A 200 -8.55 5.56 10.01
CA LEU A 200 -9.48 5.54 8.87
C LEU A 200 -10.90 5.15 9.27
N HIS A 201 -11.08 4.17 10.17
CA HIS A 201 -12.41 3.61 10.43
C HIS A 201 -13.07 4.11 11.72
N LEU A 202 -12.29 4.56 12.72
CA LEU A 202 -12.81 4.87 14.05
C LEU A 202 -12.75 6.37 14.40
N THR A 203 -12.05 7.21 13.60
CA THR A 203 -11.91 8.64 13.89
C THR A 203 -12.80 9.55 13.05
N VAL A 204 -12.91 10.81 13.44
CA VAL A 204 -13.56 11.86 12.64
C VAL A 204 -12.83 12.09 11.32
N TYR A 205 -11.50 11.99 11.33
CA TYR A 205 -10.66 12.14 10.15
C TYR A 205 -11.05 11.16 9.04
N GLY A 206 -11.19 9.89 9.39
CA GLY A 206 -11.63 8.87 8.42
C GLY A 206 -13.06 9.08 7.95
N ARG A 207 -13.99 9.49 8.84
CA ARG A 207 -15.37 9.82 8.43
C ARG A 207 -15.41 10.95 7.40
N TYR A 208 -14.58 11.99 7.58
CA TYR A 208 -14.47 13.08 6.60
C TYR A 208 -13.91 12.57 5.26
N ASN A 209 -12.91 11.68 5.32
CA ASN A 209 -12.34 11.06 4.13
C ASN A 209 -13.39 10.32 3.29
N PHE A 210 -14.21 9.48 3.93
CA PHE A 210 -15.33 8.78 3.27
C PHE A 210 -16.41 9.74 2.77
N ALA A 211 -16.75 10.78 3.54
CA ALA A 211 -17.76 11.76 3.15
C ALA A 211 -17.35 12.52 1.89
N ILE A 212 -16.12 13.02 1.85
CA ILE A 212 -15.56 13.75 0.70
C ILE A 212 -15.55 12.86 -0.55
N GLY A 213 -15.02 11.64 -0.44
CA GLY A 213 -14.95 10.74 -1.58
C GLY A 213 -16.33 10.22 -2.04
N SER A 214 -17.34 10.24 -1.18
CA SER A 214 -18.71 9.88 -1.57
C SER A 214 -19.40 10.98 -2.35
N ASN A 215 -19.30 12.22 -1.87
CA ASN A 215 -19.84 13.41 -2.53
C ASN A 215 -19.20 14.67 -1.94
N GLU A 216 -18.26 15.25 -2.67
CA GLU A 216 -17.53 16.44 -2.24
C GLU A 216 -18.44 17.65 -2.00
N PHE A 217 -19.45 17.86 -2.86
CA PHE A 217 -20.38 18.99 -2.72
C PHE A 217 -21.21 18.88 -1.45
N ALA A 218 -21.73 17.67 -1.16
CA ALA A 218 -22.50 17.42 0.06
C ALA A 218 -21.61 17.55 1.30
N ALA A 219 -20.37 17.07 1.26
CA ALA A 219 -19.41 17.23 2.35
C ALA A 219 -19.11 18.70 2.65
N ARG A 220 -18.93 19.50 1.60
CA ARG A 220 -18.72 20.96 1.72
C ARG A 220 -19.96 21.65 2.28
N ALA A 221 -21.16 21.29 1.83
CA ALA A 221 -22.42 21.83 2.36
C ALA A 221 -22.66 21.45 3.82
N ALA A 222 -22.14 20.31 4.26
CA ALA A 222 -22.16 19.88 5.67
C ALA A 222 -21.07 20.54 6.54
N GLY A 223 -20.33 21.54 6.02
CA GLY A 223 -19.32 22.31 6.75
C GLY A 223 -17.94 21.64 6.85
N ILE A 224 -17.68 20.54 6.11
CA ILE A 224 -16.37 19.92 6.09
C ILE A 224 -15.39 20.82 5.31
N ALA A 225 -14.24 21.13 5.90
CA ALA A 225 -13.17 21.90 5.25
C ALA A 225 -12.41 21.04 4.24
N VAL A 226 -13.06 20.72 3.10
CA VAL A 226 -12.59 19.74 2.09
C VAL A 226 -11.15 20.03 1.66
N ARG A 227 -10.82 21.28 1.31
CA ARG A 227 -9.48 21.66 0.86
C ARG A 227 -8.39 21.31 1.90
N ARG A 228 -8.62 21.65 3.18
CA ARG A 228 -7.68 21.35 4.27
C ARG A 228 -7.54 19.85 4.49
N HIS A 229 -8.66 19.13 4.38
CA HIS A 229 -8.66 17.68 4.53
C HIS A 229 -7.89 17.00 3.40
N LEU A 230 -8.11 17.37 2.15
CA LEU A 230 -7.36 16.82 1.00
C LEU A 230 -5.86 17.10 1.13
N ILE A 231 -5.45 18.32 1.55
CA ILE A 231 -4.04 18.62 1.82
C ILE A 231 -3.47 17.60 2.83
N SER A 232 -4.16 17.36 3.93
CA SER A 232 -3.69 16.42 4.95
C SER A 232 -3.61 14.97 4.43
N VAL A 233 -4.53 14.56 3.54
CA VAL A 233 -4.54 13.22 2.93
C VAL A 233 -3.32 13.01 2.03
N TYR A 234 -3.02 13.95 1.14
CA TYR A 234 -1.87 13.84 0.25
C TYR A 234 -0.54 13.98 0.98
N VAL A 235 -0.47 14.85 2.01
CA VAL A 235 0.73 14.95 2.87
C VAL A 235 0.95 13.64 3.64
N LEU A 236 -0.11 13.04 4.21
CA LEU A 236 -0.03 11.73 4.87
C LEU A 236 0.43 10.65 3.89
N ALA A 237 -0.14 10.60 2.69
CA ALA A 237 0.27 9.66 1.65
C ALA A 237 1.75 9.85 1.27
N GLY A 238 2.19 11.10 1.11
CA GLY A 238 3.58 11.42 0.85
C GLY A 238 4.52 10.98 1.98
N VAL A 239 4.15 11.22 3.24
CA VAL A 239 4.93 10.73 4.41
C VAL A 239 5.06 9.21 4.39
N LEU A 240 3.97 8.48 4.16
CA LEU A 240 4.00 7.02 4.10
C LEU A 240 4.84 6.51 2.93
N ALA A 241 4.76 7.17 1.78
CA ALA A 241 5.63 6.88 0.64
C ALA A 241 7.10 7.16 0.97
N GLY A 242 7.39 8.27 1.66
CA GLY A 242 8.74 8.57 2.15
C GLY A 242 9.25 7.51 3.12
N LEU A 243 8.45 7.11 4.09
CA LEU A 243 8.79 6.02 5.03
C LEU A 243 9.02 4.69 4.30
N THR A 244 8.33 4.45 3.18
CA THR A 244 8.63 3.29 2.32
C THR A 244 10.02 3.40 1.69
N GLY A 245 10.49 4.61 1.35
CA GLY A 245 11.87 4.85 0.92
C GLY A 245 12.89 4.44 1.98
N MET A 246 12.63 4.78 3.26
CA MET A 246 13.45 4.32 4.38
C MET A 246 13.37 2.81 4.59
N PHE A 247 12.20 2.22 4.43
CA PHE A 247 12.01 0.77 4.48
C PHE A 247 12.92 0.05 3.48
N PHE A 248 12.92 0.49 2.22
CA PHE A 248 13.78 -0.08 1.18
C PHE A 248 15.27 0.17 1.46
N TYR A 249 15.62 1.37 1.97
CA TYR A 249 16.99 1.66 2.40
C TYR A 249 17.45 0.68 3.50
N ILE A 250 16.65 0.47 4.52
CA ILE A 250 16.99 -0.45 5.62
C ILE A 250 17.22 -1.86 5.08
N ARG A 251 16.39 -2.29 4.14
CA ARG A 251 16.46 -3.64 3.54
C ARG A 251 17.68 -3.83 2.65
N SER A 252 18.03 -2.85 1.82
CA SER A 252 19.13 -2.95 0.84
C SER A 252 20.46 -2.37 1.34
N GLY A 253 20.43 -1.58 2.40
CA GLY A 253 21.58 -0.83 2.90
C GLY A 253 21.96 0.37 2.04
N SER A 254 21.18 0.73 1.02
CA SER A 254 21.45 1.83 0.09
C SER A 254 20.18 2.47 -0.43
N GLY A 255 20.25 3.75 -0.83
CA GLY A 255 19.17 4.44 -1.52
C GLY A 255 19.32 4.27 -3.03
N ALA A 256 18.30 3.77 -3.72
CA ALA A 256 18.34 3.57 -5.18
C ALA A 256 17.19 4.31 -5.87
N ALA A 257 17.51 5.06 -6.92
CA ALA A 257 16.53 5.81 -7.71
C ALA A 257 15.54 4.88 -8.44
N THR A 258 15.93 3.64 -8.70
CA THR A 258 15.08 2.62 -9.34
C THR A 258 14.06 2.02 -8.38
N THR A 259 14.26 2.18 -7.06
CA THR A 259 13.36 1.65 -6.04
C THR A 259 11.97 2.28 -6.18
N GLY A 260 10.95 1.43 -6.28
CA GLY A 260 9.56 1.90 -6.40
C GLY A 260 9.15 2.44 -7.78
N VAL A 261 10.10 2.85 -8.62
CA VAL A 261 9.84 3.35 -9.99
C VAL A 261 9.85 2.20 -10.99
N THR A 262 10.92 1.40 -11.00
CA THR A 262 11.09 0.31 -11.97
C THR A 262 10.05 -0.81 -11.79
N ASN A 263 9.66 -1.08 -10.55
CA ASN A 263 8.68 -2.12 -10.22
C ASN A 263 7.23 -1.62 -10.26
N SER A 264 6.98 -0.41 -10.79
CA SER A 264 5.65 0.18 -10.86
C SER A 264 4.89 0.09 -9.53
N ALA A 265 5.59 0.36 -8.42
CA ALA A 265 5.06 0.19 -7.05
C ALA A 265 3.75 0.96 -6.82
N ASN A 266 3.57 2.11 -7.48
CA ASN A 266 2.33 2.86 -7.50
C ASN A 266 1.16 2.04 -8.08
N LEU A 267 1.36 1.37 -9.22
CA LEU A 267 0.31 0.55 -9.84
C LEU A 267 -0.01 -0.69 -9.02
N VAL A 268 1.01 -1.33 -8.44
CA VAL A 268 0.83 -2.48 -7.55
C VAL A 268 0.10 -2.09 -6.27
N ALA A 269 0.39 -0.91 -5.71
CA ALA A 269 -0.31 -0.39 -4.54
C ALA A 269 -1.79 -0.10 -4.84
N ILE A 270 -2.09 0.59 -5.96
CA ILE A 270 -3.46 0.82 -6.42
C ILE A 270 -4.19 -0.51 -6.63
N ALA A 271 -3.51 -1.50 -7.23
CA ALA A 271 -4.07 -2.84 -7.41
C ALA A 271 -4.43 -3.51 -6.08
N ALA A 272 -3.55 -3.44 -5.07
CA ALA A 272 -3.82 -3.99 -3.74
C ALA A 272 -5.08 -3.39 -3.13
N VAL A 273 -5.25 -2.07 -3.25
CA VAL A 273 -6.41 -1.34 -2.74
C VAL A 273 -7.69 -1.72 -3.49
N VAL A 274 -7.64 -1.83 -4.83
CA VAL A 274 -8.78 -2.18 -5.69
C VAL A 274 -9.19 -3.64 -5.49
N ILE A 275 -8.22 -4.57 -5.48
CA ILE A 275 -8.45 -5.99 -5.16
C ILE A 275 -9.07 -6.10 -3.76
N GLY A 276 -8.57 -5.30 -2.80
CA GLY A 276 -9.10 -5.18 -1.45
C GLY A 276 -10.54 -4.67 -1.35
N GLY A 277 -11.09 -4.13 -2.46
CA GLY A 277 -12.49 -3.71 -2.58
C GLY A 277 -12.75 -2.23 -2.39
N ALA A 278 -11.74 -1.39 -2.44
CA ALA A 278 -11.93 0.05 -2.50
C ALA A 278 -12.43 0.48 -3.88
N SER A 279 -13.21 1.56 -3.89
CA SER A 279 -13.77 2.13 -5.11
C SER A 279 -12.88 3.23 -5.66
N LEU A 280 -12.41 3.12 -6.88
CA LEU A 280 -11.65 4.19 -7.57
C LEU A 280 -12.42 5.52 -7.71
N THR A 281 -13.75 5.52 -7.51
CA THR A 281 -14.54 6.77 -7.48
C THR A 281 -14.69 7.36 -6.07
N GLY A 282 -13.95 6.83 -5.10
CA GLY A 282 -14.01 7.30 -3.71
C GLY A 282 -15.17 6.75 -2.89
N GLY A 283 -15.23 7.15 -1.63
CA GLY A 283 -16.29 6.91 -0.67
C GLY A 283 -16.41 5.48 -0.16
N VAL A 284 -15.66 4.53 -0.70
CA VAL A 284 -15.70 3.12 -0.30
C VAL A 284 -14.29 2.55 -0.24
N GLY A 285 -13.94 1.95 0.87
CA GLY A 285 -12.67 1.27 1.08
C GLY A 285 -12.63 0.63 2.47
N ARG A 286 -11.77 -0.35 2.65
CA ARG A 286 -11.57 -1.01 3.93
C ARG A 286 -10.09 -1.33 4.13
N TRP A 287 -9.54 -0.90 5.26
CA TRP A 287 -8.18 -1.20 5.66
C TRP A 287 -7.85 -2.71 5.57
N ALA A 288 -8.68 -3.57 6.16
CA ALA A 288 -8.49 -5.02 6.10
C ALA A 288 -8.55 -5.57 4.67
N GLY A 289 -9.35 -4.95 3.79
CA GLY A 289 -9.39 -5.29 2.37
C GLY A 289 -8.06 -5.00 1.69
N THR A 290 -7.50 -3.82 1.90
CA THR A 290 -6.17 -3.43 1.37
C THR A 290 -5.08 -4.38 1.85
N MET A 291 -5.09 -4.76 3.14
CA MET A 291 -4.15 -5.73 3.70
C MET A 291 -4.24 -7.08 2.98
N LEU A 292 -5.47 -7.59 2.76
CA LEU A 292 -5.68 -8.84 2.02
C LEU A 292 -5.27 -8.73 0.55
N GLY A 293 -5.56 -7.61 -0.10
CA GLY A 293 -5.14 -7.35 -1.48
C GLY A 293 -3.63 -7.31 -1.63
N ALA A 294 -2.94 -6.62 -0.70
CA ALA A 294 -1.48 -6.61 -0.65
C ALA A 294 -0.90 -8.01 -0.40
N ALA A 295 -1.48 -8.78 0.53
CA ALA A 295 -1.04 -10.15 0.80
C ALA A 295 -1.19 -11.06 -0.43
N VAL A 296 -2.30 -10.98 -1.15
CA VAL A 296 -2.52 -11.75 -2.39
C VAL A 296 -1.46 -11.40 -3.44
N LEU A 297 -1.20 -10.10 -3.66
CA LEU A 297 -0.21 -9.68 -4.66
C LEU A 297 1.21 -10.09 -4.27
N THR A 298 1.59 -9.97 -3.01
CA THR A 298 2.90 -10.41 -2.52
C THR A 298 3.07 -11.93 -2.68
N VAL A 299 2.08 -12.72 -2.23
CA VAL A 299 2.13 -14.19 -2.38
C VAL A 299 2.21 -14.61 -3.84
N VAL A 300 1.51 -13.90 -4.76
CA VAL A 300 1.63 -14.20 -6.20
C VAL A 300 3.02 -13.83 -6.70
N SER A 301 3.53 -12.64 -6.40
CA SER A 301 4.84 -12.18 -6.90
C SER A 301 5.97 -13.09 -6.42
N ASP A 302 6.03 -13.36 -5.12
CA ASP A 302 7.08 -14.19 -4.53
C ASP A 302 6.89 -15.65 -4.88
N GLY A 303 5.65 -16.14 -4.87
CA GLY A 303 5.31 -17.51 -5.27
C GLY A 303 5.75 -17.83 -6.70
N LEU A 304 5.60 -16.90 -7.63
CA LEU A 304 6.09 -17.07 -9.01
C LEU A 304 7.62 -17.16 -9.07
N ILE A 305 8.35 -16.41 -8.23
CA ILE A 305 9.81 -16.52 -8.09
C ILE A 305 10.17 -17.94 -7.62
N PHE A 306 9.46 -18.47 -6.61
CA PHE A 306 9.72 -19.82 -6.08
C PHE A 306 9.51 -20.96 -7.07
N ILE A 307 8.66 -20.78 -8.07
CA ILE A 307 8.47 -21.75 -9.17
C ILE A 307 9.30 -21.40 -10.40
N ASN A 308 10.33 -20.54 -10.25
CA ASN A 308 11.29 -20.14 -11.29
C ASN A 308 10.66 -19.42 -12.49
N VAL A 309 9.57 -18.68 -12.31
CA VAL A 309 9.05 -17.78 -13.34
C VAL A 309 9.97 -16.57 -13.46
N PRO A 310 10.44 -16.23 -14.67
CA PRO A 310 11.30 -15.05 -14.86
C PRO A 310 10.64 -13.77 -14.34
N PRO A 311 11.39 -12.86 -13.69
CA PRO A 311 10.85 -11.61 -13.12
C PRO A 311 10.08 -10.74 -14.13
N THR A 312 10.43 -10.79 -15.39
CA THR A 312 9.73 -10.07 -16.48
C THR A 312 8.28 -10.52 -16.66
N TRP A 313 7.99 -11.82 -16.44
CA TRP A 313 6.62 -12.34 -16.50
C TRP A 313 5.80 -12.00 -15.26
N ILE A 314 6.43 -11.74 -14.12
CA ILE A 314 5.72 -11.36 -12.89
C ILE A 314 4.93 -10.07 -13.10
N GLN A 315 5.53 -9.09 -13.79
CA GLN A 315 4.83 -7.83 -14.12
C GLN A 315 3.62 -8.07 -15.03
N VAL A 316 3.70 -9.01 -15.99
CA VAL A 316 2.57 -9.38 -16.85
C VAL A 316 1.44 -10.00 -16.02
N VAL A 317 1.78 -10.94 -15.12
CA VAL A 317 0.79 -11.60 -14.25
C VAL A 317 0.13 -10.59 -13.30
N VAL A 318 0.91 -9.71 -12.68
CA VAL A 318 0.38 -8.64 -11.80
C VAL A 318 -0.54 -7.72 -12.60
N GLY A 319 -0.12 -7.30 -13.81
CA GLY A 319 -0.97 -6.49 -14.70
C GLY A 319 -2.28 -7.17 -15.07
N ALA A 320 -2.24 -8.47 -15.36
CA ALA A 320 -3.44 -9.26 -15.63
C ALA A 320 -4.37 -9.36 -14.41
N LEU A 321 -3.81 -9.53 -13.21
CA LEU A 321 -4.59 -9.53 -11.95
C LEU A 321 -5.27 -8.18 -11.71
N ILE A 322 -4.59 -7.07 -11.98
CA ILE A 322 -5.17 -5.72 -11.90
C ILE A 322 -6.35 -5.60 -12.86
N ALA A 323 -6.18 -6.02 -14.12
CA ALA A 323 -7.24 -5.97 -15.12
C ALA A 323 -8.46 -6.81 -14.72
N VAL A 324 -8.25 -8.04 -14.23
CA VAL A 324 -9.34 -8.92 -13.73
C VAL A 324 -10.06 -8.28 -12.55
N ALA A 325 -9.33 -7.73 -11.57
CA ALA A 325 -9.91 -7.06 -10.42
C ALA A 325 -10.78 -5.85 -10.82
N ALA A 326 -10.29 -5.01 -11.73
CA ALA A 326 -11.00 -3.84 -12.24
C ALA A 326 -12.26 -4.25 -13.02
N LEU A 327 -12.21 -5.29 -13.86
CA LEU A 327 -13.36 -5.82 -14.58
C LEU A 327 -14.43 -6.36 -13.62
N LEU A 328 -14.03 -7.17 -12.63
CA LEU A 328 -14.97 -7.69 -11.62
C LEU A 328 -15.66 -6.57 -10.84
N GLN A 329 -14.93 -5.50 -10.51
CA GLN A 329 -15.50 -4.33 -9.85
C GLN A 329 -16.52 -3.60 -10.76
N SER A 330 -16.21 -3.47 -12.06
CA SER A 330 -17.12 -2.87 -13.04
C SER A 330 -18.42 -3.65 -13.19
N PHE A 331 -18.36 -4.98 -13.29
CA PHE A 331 -19.56 -5.83 -13.38
C PHE A 331 -20.43 -5.74 -12.13
N ARG A 332 -19.84 -5.73 -10.93
CA ARG A 332 -20.58 -5.57 -9.67
C ARG A 332 -21.31 -4.22 -9.56
N ARG A 333 -20.77 -3.16 -10.15
CA ARG A 333 -21.44 -1.85 -10.20
C ARG A 333 -22.66 -1.87 -11.13
N ARG A 334 -22.54 -2.50 -12.29
CA ARG A 334 -23.66 -2.61 -13.25
C ARG A 334 -24.84 -3.38 -12.65
N SER A 335 -24.58 -4.47 -11.94
CA SER A 335 -25.65 -5.27 -11.30
C SER A 335 -26.36 -4.56 -10.15
N ARG A 336 -25.79 -3.50 -9.56
CA ARG A 336 -26.44 -2.69 -8.51
C ARG A 336 -27.22 -1.48 -9.05
N ARG A 337 -27.09 -1.15 -10.34
CA ARG A 337 -27.75 -0.03 -11.01
C ARG A 337 -29.00 -0.44 -11.79
N VAL A 338 -29.31 -1.74 -11.86
CA VAL A 338 -30.58 -2.20 -12.43
C VAL A 338 -31.67 -2.03 -11.35
N PRO A 339 -32.71 -1.23 -11.62
CA PRO A 339 -33.81 -0.95 -10.68
C PRO A 339 -34.60 -2.19 -10.30
#